data_72789e015ad16d161788cb6ac1134e88
#
_entry.id   72789e015ad16d161788cb6ac1134e88
#
_cell.length_a   1.000
_cell.length_b   1.000
_cell.length_c   1.000
_cell.angle_alpha   90.00
_cell.angle_beta   90.00
_cell.angle_gamma   90.00
#
_symmetry.space_group_name_H-M   'P 1'
#
loop_
_entity.id
_entity.type
_entity.pdbx_description
1 polymer ?
#
loop_
_entity_poly.entity_id
_entity_poly.type
_entity_poly.pdbx_seq_one_letter_code
_entity_poly.pdbx_strand_id
1 'polypeptide(L)'
;YESRLAQIGAKFAYVFDASAVEGRTWDNAGLAEDVATGSAAGPVGAYLYKHNRFSPTQEILLRQGRFVGRDSEISIRRDKASGNMLVSGQVRLLVRGECMQGM
;
A
#
# COMPACT_ATOMS: atom_id res chain seq x y z
N TYR A 1 14.37 14.63 -2.74
CA TYR A 1 12.98 15.06 -2.56
C TYR A 1 12.51 14.94 -1.11
N GLU A 2 13.33 14.33 -0.28
CA GLU A 2 13.03 14.16 1.15
C GLU A 2 12.77 15.50 1.86
N SER A 3 13.60 16.52 1.58
CA SER A 3 13.43 17.84 2.18
C SER A 3 12.13 18.51 1.78
N ARG A 4 11.68 18.30 0.55
CA ARG A 4 10.41 18.85 0.08
C ARG A 4 9.22 18.15 0.74
N LEU A 5 9.31 16.84 0.96
CA LEU A 5 8.30 16.11 1.69
C LEU A 5 8.20 16.58 3.14
N ALA A 6 9.34 16.80 3.78
CA ALA A 6 9.38 17.30 5.17
C ALA A 6 8.68 18.65 5.30
N GLN A 7 8.82 19.53 4.31
CA GLN A 7 8.18 20.85 4.31
C GLN A 7 6.65 20.78 4.38
N ILE A 8 6.04 19.72 3.86
CA ILE A 8 4.60 19.53 3.91
C ILE A 8 4.18 18.48 4.94
N GLY A 9 5.10 18.06 5.80
CA GLY A 9 4.82 17.09 6.86
C GLY A 9 4.68 15.65 6.38
N ALA A 10 5.14 15.35 5.18
CA ALA A 10 5.03 14.01 4.61
C ALA A 10 6.33 13.22 4.81
N LYS A 11 6.22 11.89 4.85
CA LYS A 11 7.35 10.97 5.04
C LYS A 11 7.84 10.38 3.72
N PHE A 12 6.93 10.10 2.80
CA PHE A 12 7.28 9.53 1.51
C PHE A 12 6.20 9.87 0.48
N ALA A 13 6.51 9.66 -0.79
CA ALA A 13 5.57 9.87 -1.89
C ALA A 13 5.15 8.52 -2.46
N TYR A 14 3.88 8.41 -2.82
CA TYR A 14 3.34 7.24 -3.49
C TYR A 14 2.65 7.70 -4.77
N VAL A 15 3.06 7.14 -5.89
CA VAL A 15 2.52 7.49 -7.20
C VAL A 15 1.64 6.33 -7.66
N PHE A 16 0.41 6.62 -8.12
CA PHE A 16 -0.44 5.56 -8.61
C PHE A 16 -1.26 5.99 -9.81
N ASP A 17 -1.57 5.00 -10.65
CA ASP A 17 -2.45 5.15 -11.80
C ASP A 17 -3.83 4.64 -11.41
N ALA A 18 -4.81 5.54 -11.33
CA ALA A 18 -6.16 5.18 -10.91
C ALA A 18 -6.87 4.28 -11.92
N SER A 19 -6.54 4.39 -13.20
CA SER A 19 -7.14 3.56 -14.25
C SER A 19 -6.65 2.12 -14.19
N ALA A 20 -5.34 1.94 -13.97
CA ALA A 20 -4.73 0.61 -13.88
C ALA A 20 -4.78 0.03 -12.47
N VAL A 21 -5.08 0.86 -11.46
CA VAL A 21 -5.02 0.52 -10.03
C VAL A 21 -3.65 -0.06 -9.70
N GLU A 22 -2.63 0.68 -10.08
CA GLU A 22 -1.23 0.29 -9.90
C GLU A 22 -0.44 1.42 -9.29
N GLY A 23 0.39 1.11 -8.29
CA GLY A 23 1.19 2.09 -7.57
C GLY A 23 2.67 1.80 -7.62
N ARG A 24 3.45 2.84 -7.34
CA ARG A 24 4.90 2.78 -7.22
C ARG A 24 5.37 3.73 -6.13
N THR A 25 6.36 3.31 -5.37
CA THR A 25 7.05 4.19 -4.43
C THR A 25 8.49 3.75 -4.27
N TRP A 26 9.35 4.69 -3.90
CA TRP A 26 10.78 4.48 -3.69
C TRP A 26 11.16 4.93 -2.30
N ASP A 27 12.34 4.52 -1.84
CA ASP A 27 12.90 5.08 -0.61
C ASP A 27 13.15 6.60 -0.78
N ASN A 28 13.41 7.28 0.32
CA ASN A 28 13.59 8.74 0.28
C ASN A 28 14.82 9.18 -0.52
N ALA A 29 15.79 8.30 -0.71
CA ALA A 29 16.95 8.55 -1.56
C ALA A 29 16.66 8.28 -3.04
N GLY A 30 15.52 7.65 -3.36
CA GLY A 30 15.15 7.33 -4.72
C GLY A 30 15.93 6.19 -5.34
N LEU A 31 16.59 5.38 -4.52
CA LEU A 31 17.49 4.32 -5.00
C LEU A 31 16.81 2.96 -5.11
N ALA A 32 15.82 2.68 -4.27
CA ALA A 32 15.15 1.38 -4.24
C ALA A 32 13.64 1.54 -4.36
N GLU A 33 13.05 0.85 -5.33
CA GLU A 33 11.60 0.81 -5.48
C GLU A 33 11.02 -0.31 -4.60
N ASP A 34 9.97 0.00 -3.85
CA ASP A 34 9.30 -0.96 -2.98
C ASP A 34 8.42 -1.91 -3.80
N VAL A 35 8.36 -3.15 -3.37
CA VAL A 35 7.57 -4.21 -4.04
C VAL A 35 6.09 -4.12 -3.66
N ALA A 36 5.81 -3.83 -2.40
CA ALA A 36 4.45 -3.73 -1.88
C ALA A 36 4.44 -2.80 -0.67
N THR A 37 3.53 -1.84 -0.64
CA THR A 37 3.49 -0.82 0.41
C THR A 37 2.12 -0.80 1.05
N GLY A 38 1.95 -1.60 2.10
CA GLY A 38 0.68 -1.70 2.82
C GLY A 38 0.23 -0.39 3.45
N SER A 39 1.19 0.41 3.95
CA SER A 39 0.87 1.71 4.58
C SER A 39 0.33 2.74 3.60
N ALA A 40 0.61 2.61 2.30
CA ALA A 40 0.05 3.46 1.27
C ALA A 40 -1.32 2.96 0.77
N ALA A 41 -1.58 1.66 0.90
CA ALA A 41 -2.78 1.05 0.34
C ALA A 41 -4.06 1.59 0.97
N GLY A 42 -4.07 1.83 2.29
CA GLY A 42 -5.22 2.42 2.97
C GLY A 42 -5.60 3.79 2.41
N PRO A 43 -4.67 4.75 2.37
CA PRO A 43 -4.91 6.06 1.76
C PRO A 43 -5.33 5.99 0.30
N VAL A 44 -4.73 5.11 -0.51
CA VAL A 44 -5.12 4.90 -1.92
C VAL A 44 -6.57 4.43 -1.99
N GLY A 45 -6.94 3.45 -1.18
CA GLY A 45 -8.31 2.94 -1.14
C GLY A 45 -9.30 4.03 -0.75
N ALA A 46 -8.98 4.80 0.28
CA ALA A 46 -9.83 5.91 0.73
C ALA A 46 -10.04 6.94 -0.40
N TYR A 47 -8.99 7.25 -1.14
CA TYR A 47 -9.09 8.15 -2.29
C TYR A 47 -10.02 7.59 -3.37
N LEU A 48 -9.84 6.33 -3.74
CA LEU A 48 -10.62 5.70 -4.81
C LEU A 48 -12.09 5.59 -4.45
N TYR A 49 -12.42 5.26 -3.21
CA TYR A 49 -13.81 5.22 -2.75
C TYR A 49 -14.41 6.63 -2.69
N LYS A 50 -13.66 7.60 -2.18
CA LYS A 50 -14.12 9.00 -2.05
C LYS A 50 -14.49 9.59 -3.41
N HIS A 51 -13.73 9.28 -4.44
CA HIS A 51 -13.95 9.81 -5.78
C HIS A 51 -14.81 8.88 -6.66
N ASN A 52 -15.53 7.96 -6.03
CA ASN A 52 -16.50 7.07 -6.68
C ASN A 52 -15.90 6.24 -7.84
N ARG A 53 -14.60 5.93 -7.73
CA ARG A 53 -13.94 5.02 -8.69
C ARG A 53 -14.35 3.58 -8.45
N PHE A 54 -14.76 3.27 -7.22
CA PHE A 54 -15.25 1.96 -6.82
C PHE A 54 -16.49 2.13 -5.94
N SER A 55 -17.43 1.19 -6.02
CA SER A 55 -18.56 1.11 -5.11
C SER A 55 -18.07 0.84 -3.68
N PRO A 56 -18.73 1.37 -2.63
CA PRO A 56 -18.30 1.15 -1.25
C PRO A 56 -18.22 -0.31 -0.82
N THR A 57 -18.90 -1.22 -1.53
CA THR A 57 -18.89 -2.65 -1.23
C THR A 57 -17.93 -3.44 -2.11
N GLN A 58 -17.27 -2.78 -3.05
CA GLN A 58 -16.38 -3.43 -4.00
C GLN A 58 -14.97 -3.52 -3.43
N GLU A 59 -14.32 -4.69 -3.61
CA GLU A 59 -12.92 -4.87 -3.28
C GLU A 59 -12.03 -4.20 -4.32
N ILE A 60 -10.96 -3.58 -3.86
CA ILE A 60 -9.93 -2.98 -4.72
C ILE A 60 -8.69 -3.85 -4.66
N LEU A 61 -8.16 -4.23 -5.81
CA LEU A 61 -6.89 -4.94 -5.92
C LEU A 61 -5.84 -3.95 -6.43
N LEU A 62 -4.99 -3.49 -5.52
CA LEU A 62 -3.91 -2.56 -5.84
C LEU A 62 -2.68 -3.34 -6.24
N ARG A 63 -2.16 -3.06 -7.43
CA ARG A 63 -0.98 -3.73 -7.97
C ARG A 63 0.26 -2.88 -7.75
N GLN A 64 1.38 -3.55 -7.48
CA GLN A 64 2.66 -2.90 -7.25
C GLN A 64 3.80 -3.89 -7.52
N GLY A 65 4.99 -3.40 -7.85
CA GLY A 65 6.18 -4.23 -7.95
C GLY A 65 6.51 -4.75 -9.34
N ARG A 66 5.65 -4.51 -10.33
CA ARG A 66 5.86 -4.97 -11.69
C ARG A 66 7.20 -4.50 -12.27
N PHE A 67 7.58 -3.26 -11.97
CA PHE A 67 8.77 -2.64 -12.54
C PHE A 67 10.08 -3.14 -11.92
N VAL A 68 10.00 -3.82 -10.78
CA VAL A 68 11.16 -4.50 -10.18
C VAL A 68 11.08 -6.01 -10.36
N GLY A 69 10.21 -6.48 -11.26
CA GLY A 69 10.07 -7.89 -11.58
C GLY A 69 9.39 -8.73 -10.51
N ARG A 70 8.66 -8.09 -9.59
CA ARG A 70 7.99 -8.78 -8.48
C ARG A 70 6.58 -8.26 -8.31
N ASP A 71 5.71 -8.66 -9.22
CA ASP A 71 4.28 -8.28 -9.15
C ASP A 71 3.69 -8.66 -7.81
N SER A 72 3.00 -7.72 -7.18
CA SER A 72 2.23 -7.96 -5.97
C SER A 72 0.83 -7.39 -6.10
N GLU A 73 -0.09 -7.93 -5.31
CA GLU A 73 -1.44 -7.42 -5.19
C GLU A 73 -1.77 -7.22 -3.72
N ILE A 74 -2.32 -6.05 -3.39
CA ILE A 74 -2.80 -5.72 -2.05
C ILE A 74 -4.30 -5.53 -2.15
N SER A 75 -5.05 -6.29 -1.36
CA SER A 75 -6.50 -6.18 -1.31
C SER A 75 -6.90 -5.07 -0.35
N ILE A 76 -7.79 -4.21 -0.81
CA ILE A 76 -8.34 -3.12 0.00
C ILE A 76 -9.84 -3.26 0.02
N ARG A 77 -10.43 -3.26 1.22
CA ARG A 77 -11.88 -3.24 1.40
C ARG A 77 -12.24 -2.18 2.43
N ARG A 78 -13.46 -1.68 2.32
CA ARG A 78 -13.99 -0.73 3.28
C ARG A 78 -14.85 -1.46 4.30
N ASP A 79 -14.57 -1.26 5.59
CA ASP A 79 -15.40 -1.80 6.65
C ASP A 79 -16.72 -1.02 6.69
N LYS A 80 -17.83 -1.73 6.57
CA LYS A 80 -19.16 -1.11 6.54
C LYS A 80 -19.52 -0.42 7.84
N ALA A 81 -19.07 -0.95 8.97
CA ALA A 81 -19.44 -0.44 10.29
C ALA A 81 -18.67 0.83 10.63
N SER A 82 -17.35 0.86 10.39
CA SER A 82 -16.49 1.96 10.81
C SER A 82 -16.10 2.91 9.68
N GLY A 83 -16.20 2.46 8.43
CA GLY A 83 -15.67 3.19 7.27
C GLY A 83 -14.17 3.10 7.12
N ASN A 84 -13.50 2.33 7.98
CA ASN A 84 -12.05 2.15 7.91
C ASN A 84 -11.66 1.28 6.72
N MET A 85 -10.43 1.48 6.25
CA MET A 85 -9.87 0.64 5.18
C MET A 85 -9.26 -0.62 5.79
N LEU A 86 -9.62 -1.77 5.22
CA LEU A 86 -9.05 -3.07 5.57
C LEU A 86 -8.08 -3.46 4.48
N VAL A 87 -6.81 -3.62 4.86
CA VAL A 87 -5.73 -3.94 3.93
C VAL A 87 -5.26 -5.36 4.21
N SER A 88 -5.19 -6.18 3.17
CA SER A 88 -4.75 -7.57 3.30
C SER A 88 -3.92 -7.98 2.10
N GLY A 89 -3.14 -9.04 2.27
CA GLY A 89 -2.31 -9.61 1.23
C GLY A 89 -2.10 -11.09 1.48
N GLN A 90 -1.48 -11.75 0.52
CA GLN A 90 -1.11 -13.15 0.67
C GLN A 90 0.15 -13.26 1.50
N VAL A 91 0.19 -14.27 2.37
CA VAL A 91 1.34 -14.54 3.23
C VAL A 91 1.83 -15.95 2.95
N ARG A 92 3.16 -16.08 2.80
CA ARG A 92 3.80 -17.38 2.67
C ARG A 92 4.72 -17.60 3.86
N LEU A 93 4.45 -18.63 4.65
CA LEU A 93 5.29 -18.96 5.79
C LEU A 93 6.59 -19.60 5.29
N LEU A 94 7.71 -18.90 5.45
CA LEU A 94 9.04 -19.37 5.05
C LEU A 94 9.83 -19.87 6.25
N VAL A 95 9.68 -19.22 7.40
CA VAL A 95 10.43 -19.54 8.63
C VAL A 95 9.50 -19.41 9.83
N ARG A 96 9.61 -20.35 10.76
CA ARG A 96 8.90 -20.30 12.03
C ARG A 96 9.93 -20.31 13.17
N GLY A 97 9.75 -19.42 14.12
CA GLY A 97 10.59 -19.35 15.30
C GLY A 97 9.79 -18.94 16.51
N GLU A 98 10.39 -19.10 17.68
CA GLU A 98 9.79 -18.68 18.94
C GLU A 98 10.73 -17.71 19.63
N CYS A 99 10.18 -16.65 20.24
CA CYS A 99 10.96 -15.76 21.07
C CYS A 99 11.19 -16.46 22.42
N MET A 100 12.45 -16.56 22.79
CA MET A 100 12.79 -17.08 24.13
C MET A 100 12.59 -15.99 25.15
N GLN A 101 12.03 -16.35 26.31
CA GLN A 101 11.79 -15.41 27.39
C GLN A 101 13.12 -14.84 27.89
N GLY A 102 13.17 -13.54 28.10
CA GLY A 102 14.36 -12.84 28.56
C GLY A 102 15.30 -12.38 27.47
N MET A 103 14.93 -12.52 26.21
CA MET A 103 15.70 -12.03 25.07
C MET A 103 15.27 -10.63 24.66
#